data_f7d79f3f669532f805ae11f7b9070caa
#
_entry.id   f7d79f3f669532f805ae11f7b9070caa
#
_cell.length_a   1.000
_cell.length_b   1.000
_cell.length_c   1.000
_cell.angle_alpha   90.00
_cell.angle_beta   90.00
_cell.angle_gamma   90.00
#
_symmetry.space_group_name_H-M   'P 1'
#
loop_
_entity.id
_entity.type
_entity.pdbx_description
1 polymer ?
#
loop_
_entity_poly.entity_id
_entity_poly.type
_entity_poly.pdbx_seq_one_letter_code
_entity_poly.pdbx_strand_id
1 'polypeptide(L)'
;IGDWVLVAYGIAAVPAVLAALCYAMLGSAMPRAGGSYIYASRAIGPYTGYVASFSQWFGLCMAIAVVSYVIPPFLRDIALAADWKAMASTLDQRTVRLALALTLLWTFVAVNLRGVKAVARTLVPLMVLMFVCGGLVIVTGFAHNATEYRALL
;
A
#
# COMPACT_ATOMS: atom_id res chain seq x y z
N ILE A 1 -15.72 -10.37 13.18
CA ILE A 1 -15.01 -10.33 11.88
C ILE A 1 -13.81 -11.30 11.88
N GLY A 2 -13.40 -11.91 13.04
CA GLY A 2 -12.13 -12.60 13.23
C GLY A 2 -11.82 -13.78 12.28
N ASP A 3 -12.61 -14.84 12.31
CA ASP A 3 -12.19 -16.11 11.70
C ASP A 3 -12.29 -16.17 10.17
N TRP A 4 -13.18 -15.37 9.58
CA TRP A 4 -13.38 -15.33 8.12
C TRP A 4 -12.42 -14.40 7.37
N VAL A 5 -11.65 -13.57 8.07
CA VAL A 5 -10.69 -12.65 7.47
C VAL A 5 -9.59 -13.39 6.68
N LEU A 6 -9.07 -14.48 7.24
CA LEU A 6 -8.06 -15.31 6.58
C LEU A 6 -8.60 -15.92 5.28
N VAL A 7 -9.85 -16.39 5.30
CA VAL A 7 -10.50 -16.95 4.10
C VAL A 7 -10.69 -15.86 3.04
N ALA A 8 -11.13 -14.66 3.44
CA ALA A 8 -11.27 -13.53 2.54
C ALA A 8 -9.94 -13.11 1.88
N TYR A 9 -8.85 -13.06 2.66
CA TYR A 9 -7.52 -12.81 2.13
C TYR A 9 -7.05 -13.92 1.19
N GLY A 10 -7.32 -15.20 1.50
CA GLY A 10 -7.01 -16.32 0.64
C GLY A 10 -7.72 -16.22 -0.72
N ILE A 11 -9.00 -15.89 -0.71
CA ILE A 11 -9.79 -15.69 -1.95
C ILE A 11 -9.24 -14.49 -2.74
N ALA A 12 -8.93 -13.38 -2.07
CA ALA A 12 -8.38 -12.19 -2.71
C ALA A 12 -6.96 -12.38 -3.27
N ALA A 13 -6.17 -13.28 -2.69
CA ALA A 13 -4.83 -13.59 -3.16
C ALA A 13 -4.83 -14.24 -4.55
N VAL A 14 -5.82 -15.04 -4.88
CA VAL A 14 -5.89 -15.75 -6.18
C VAL A 14 -5.86 -14.78 -7.36
N PRO A 15 -6.80 -13.82 -7.51
CA PRO A 15 -6.75 -12.87 -8.61
C PRO A 15 -5.52 -11.96 -8.56
N ALA A 16 -5.01 -11.63 -7.38
CA ALA A 16 -3.80 -10.82 -7.23
C ALA A 16 -2.56 -11.53 -7.78
N VAL A 17 -2.37 -12.81 -7.45
CA VAL A 17 -1.27 -13.64 -7.98
C VAL A 17 -1.39 -13.81 -9.48
N LEU A 18 -2.58 -14.11 -10.00
CA LEU A 18 -2.80 -14.24 -11.45
C LEU A 18 -2.48 -12.93 -12.18
N ALA A 19 -2.91 -11.79 -11.66
CA ALA A 19 -2.59 -10.49 -12.23
C ALA A 19 -1.07 -10.23 -12.21
N ALA A 20 -0.39 -10.53 -11.09
CA ALA A 20 1.06 -10.37 -10.97
C ALA A 20 1.82 -11.23 -11.98
N LEU A 21 1.41 -12.48 -12.18
CA LEU A 21 2.00 -13.38 -13.19
C LEU A 21 1.79 -12.85 -14.61
N CYS A 22 0.58 -12.39 -14.94
CA CYS A 22 0.29 -11.78 -16.25
C CYS A 22 1.19 -10.56 -16.50
N TYR A 23 1.34 -9.67 -15.52
CA TYR A 23 2.22 -8.50 -15.65
C TYR A 23 3.68 -8.89 -15.77
N ALA A 24 4.15 -9.91 -15.04
CA ALA A 24 5.51 -10.42 -15.15
C ALA A 24 5.80 -10.97 -16.55
N MET A 25 4.89 -11.76 -17.10
CA MET A 25 5.00 -12.31 -18.46
C MET A 25 4.99 -11.20 -19.52
N LEU A 26 4.06 -10.26 -19.43
CA LEU A 26 3.96 -9.12 -20.36
C LEU A 26 5.18 -8.20 -20.25
N GLY A 27 5.68 -7.97 -19.04
CA GLY A 27 6.88 -7.17 -18.81
C GLY A 27 8.15 -7.79 -19.39
N SER A 28 8.27 -9.11 -19.34
CA SER A 28 9.40 -9.82 -19.97
C SER A 28 9.29 -9.86 -21.50
N ALA A 29 8.07 -10.00 -22.04
CA ALA A 29 7.84 -10.04 -23.49
C ALA A 29 7.89 -8.65 -24.14
N MET A 30 7.52 -7.61 -23.43
CA MET A 30 7.46 -6.23 -23.93
C MET A 30 8.17 -5.25 -22.97
N PRO A 31 9.52 -5.23 -22.92
CA PRO A 31 10.29 -4.41 -21.99
C PRO A 31 10.31 -2.93 -22.42
N ARG A 32 9.14 -2.28 -22.41
CA ARG A 32 8.98 -0.85 -22.76
C ARG A 32 8.28 -0.11 -21.64
N ALA A 33 8.64 1.14 -21.44
CA ALA A 33 7.95 2.03 -20.53
C ALA A 33 6.52 2.30 -21.05
N GLY A 34 5.53 2.24 -20.15
CA GLY A 34 4.12 2.52 -20.49
C GLY A 34 3.11 1.51 -19.89
N GLY A 35 3.60 0.44 -19.25
CA GLY A 35 2.79 -0.50 -18.45
C GLY A 35 1.50 -0.94 -19.14
N SER A 36 0.39 -0.81 -18.44
CA SER A 36 -0.94 -1.26 -18.90
C SER A 36 -1.35 -0.72 -20.25
N TYR A 37 -0.95 0.53 -20.60
CA TYR A 37 -1.24 1.10 -21.92
C TYR A 37 -0.59 0.29 -23.03
N ILE A 38 0.71 0.05 -22.93
CA ILE A 38 1.47 -0.66 -23.97
C ILE A 38 0.96 -2.10 -24.11
N TYR A 39 0.71 -2.79 -22.99
CA TYR A 39 0.25 -4.17 -23.02
C TYR A 39 -1.13 -4.30 -23.66
N ALA A 40 -2.11 -3.52 -23.21
CA ALA A 40 -3.47 -3.59 -23.71
C ALA A 40 -3.59 -3.04 -25.14
N SER A 41 -2.86 -1.97 -25.50
CA SER A 41 -2.91 -1.40 -26.85
C SER A 41 -2.33 -2.32 -27.91
N ARG A 42 -1.32 -3.12 -27.57
CA ARG A 42 -0.69 -4.06 -28.49
C ARG A 42 -1.43 -5.39 -28.57
N ALA A 43 -2.01 -5.85 -27.45
CA ALA A 43 -2.72 -7.13 -27.41
C ALA A 43 -4.14 -7.04 -27.98
N ILE A 44 -4.84 -5.92 -27.77
CA ILE A 44 -6.26 -5.80 -28.08
C ILE A 44 -6.53 -4.61 -29.03
N GLY A 45 -5.94 -3.44 -28.72
CA GLY A 45 -6.11 -2.24 -29.53
C GLY A 45 -5.93 -0.93 -28.75
N PRO A 46 -5.76 0.20 -29.46
CA PRO A 46 -5.43 1.49 -28.86
C PRO A 46 -6.49 2.00 -27.88
N TYR A 47 -7.76 1.79 -28.17
CA TYR A 47 -8.87 2.21 -27.30
C TYR A 47 -8.84 1.47 -25.97
N THR A 48 -8.63 0.15 -26.00
CA THR A 48 -8.52 -0.67 -24.78
C THR A 48 -7.30 -0.28 -23.95
N GLY A 49 -6.18 0.04 -24.62
CA GLY A 49 -5.01 0.57 -23.97
C GLY A 49 -5.27 1.88 -23.22
N TYR A 50 -6.00 2.80 -23.83
CA TYR A 50 -6.39 4.05 -23.19
C TYR A 50 -7.27 3.81 -21.96
N VAL A 51 -8.33 3.00 -22.09
CA VAL A 51 -9.25 2.67 -20.99
C VAL A 51 -8.49 2.01 -19.82
N ALA A 52 -7.63 1.03 -20.12
CA ALA A 52 -6.82 0.35 -19.09
C ALA A 52 -5.90 1.31 -18.35
N SER A 53 -5.20 2.19 -19.06
CA SER A 53 -4.30 3.17 -18.48
C SER A 53 -5.04 4.21 -17.64
N PHE A 54 -6.15 4.72 -18.14
CA PHE A 54 -6.98 5.70 -17.42
C PHE A 54 -7.57 5.11 -16.14
N SER A 55 -8.12 3.89 -16.22
CA SER A 55 -8.67 3.20 -15.05
C SER A 55 -7.61 2.94 -13.99
N GLN A 56 -6.41 2.53 -14.41
CA GLN A 56 -5.29 2.32 -13.49
C GLN A 56 -4.83 3.64 -12.85
N TRP A 57 -4.69 4.71 -13.63
CA TRP A 57 -4.32 6.03 -13.12
C TRP A 57 -5.34 6.52 -12.08
N PHE A 58 -6.64 6.45 -12.40
CA PHE A 58 -7.70 6.86 -11.50
C PHE A 58 -7.73 6.02 -10.22
N GLY A 59 -7.61 4.69 -10.35
CA GLY A 59 -7.55 3.78 -9.21
C GLY A 59 -6.36 4.07 -8.28
N LEU A 60 -5.18 4.37 -8.84
CA LEU A 60 -4.00 4.74 -8.07
C LEU A 60 -4.18 6.08 -7.34
N CYS A 61 -4.79 7.09 -7.98
CA CYS A 61 -5.09 8.36 -7.33
C CYS A 61 -6.01 8.16 -6.10
N MET A 62 -7.06 7.35 -6.26
CA MET A 62 -7.96 7.00 -5.16
C MET A 62 -7.25 6.23 -4.04
N ALA A 63 -6.43 5.24 -4.39
CA ALA A 63 -5.66 4.45 -3.42
C ALA A 63 -4.70 5.32 -2.61
N ILE A 64 -3.96 6.23 -3.26
CA ILE A 64 -3.04 7.15 -2.59
C ILE A 64 -3.79 8.08 -1.63
N ALA A 65 -4.95 8.59 -2.03
CA ALA A 65 -5.76 9.44 -1.17
C ALA A 65 -6.24 8.70 0.09
N VAL A 66 -6.75 7.48 -0.07
CA VAL A 66 -7.20 6.63 1.05
C VAL A 66 -6.04 6.30 1.99
N VAL A 67 -4.90 5.85 1.46
CA VAL A 67 -3.72 5.51 2.27
C VAL A 67 -3.22 6.73 3.04
N SER A 68 -3.13 7.91 2.40
CA SER A 68 -2.71 9.15 3.06
C SER A 68 -3.65 9.55 4.21
N TYR A 69 -4.93 9.28 4.08
CA TYR A 69 -5.92 9.57 5.12
C TYR A 69 -5.90 8.57 6.28
N VAL A 70 -5.50 7.32 6.04
CA VAL A 70 -5.46 6.25 7.04
C VAL A 70 -4.18 6.29 7.88
N ILE A 71 -3.06 6.80 7.36
CA ILE A 71 -1.77 6.87 8.10
C ILE A 71 -1.87 7.67 9.42
N PRO A 72 -2.48 8.87 9.50
CA PRO A 72 -2.57 9.62 10.76
C PRO A 72 -3.24 8.87 11.92
N PRO A 73 -4.38 8.17 11.76
CA PRO A 73 -4.94 7.31 12.79
C PRO A 73 -3.96 6.24 13.31
N PHE A 74 -3.21 5.57 12.42
CA PHE A 74 -2.20 4.60 12.84
C PHE A 74 -1.10 5.24 13.69
N LEU A 75 -0.62 6.43 13.32
CA LEU A 75 0.36 7.16 14.12
C LEU A 75 -0.19 7.55 15.50
N ARG A 76 -1.47 7.92 15.58
CA ARG A 76 -2.16 8.17 16.83
C ARG A 76 -2.19 6.92 17.72
N ASP A 77 -2.54 5.78 17.15
CA ASP A 77 -2.64 4.52 17.91
C ASP A 77 -1.26 4.07 18.41
N ILE A 78 -0.20 4.25 17.62
CA ILE A 78 1.18 4.04 18.06
C ILE A 78 1.55 5.01 19.21
N ALA A 79 1.16 6.28 19.12
CA ALA A 79 1.42 7.25 20.17
C ALA A 79 0.67 6.91 21.47
N LEU A 80 -0.55 6.38 21.38
CA LEU A 80 -1.30 5.87 22.52
C LEU A 80 -0.64 4.65 23.17
N ALA A 81 -0.15 3.71 22.34
CA ALA A 81 0.58 2.54 22.83
C ALA A 81 1.92 2.91 23.52
N ALA A 82 2.52 4.03 23.12
CA ALA A 82 3.73 4.60 23.74
C ALA A 82 3.45 5.53 24.94
N ASP A 83 2.18 5.64 25.38
CA ASP A 83 1.69 6.53 26.45
C ASP A 83 1.93 8.04 26.17
N TRP A 84 2.09 8.43 24.91
CA TRP A 84 2.25 9.83 24.47
C TRP A 84 0.90 10.52 24.27
N LYS A 85 0.15 10.68 25.33
CA LYS A 85 -1.26 11.21 25.29
C LYS A 85 -1.39 12.58 24.65
N ALA A 86 -0.43 13.47 24.88
CA ALA A 86 -0.41 14.80 24.29
C ALA A 86 -0.26 14.77 22.76
N MET A 87 0.61 13.88 22.24
CA MET A 87 0.78 13.70 20.81
C MET A 87 -0.45 13.03 20.18
N ALA A 88 -1.02 12.04 20.83
CA ALA A 88 -2.22 11.36 20.37
C ALA A 88 -3.41 12.31 20.25
N SER A 89 -3.63 13.19 21.23
CA SER A 89 -4.71 14.19 21.20
C SER A 89 -4.51 15.23 20.09
N THR A 90 -3.25 15.60 19.80
CA THR A 90 -2.93 16.51 18.70
C THR A 90 -3.21 15.85 17.35
N LEU A 91 -2.82 14.59 17.18
CA LEU A 91 -3.06 13.80 15.96
C LEU A 91 -4.55 13.51 15.70
N ASP A 92 -5.40 13.59 16.73
CA ASP A 92 -6.84 13.39 16.60
C ASP A 92 -7.56 14.61 16.02
N GLN A 93 -6.93 15.79 16.06
CA GLN A 93 -7.49 17.00 15.47
C GLN A 93 -7.59 16.87 13.94
N ARG A 94 -8.78 17.14 13.40
CA ARG A 94 -9.04 17.04 11.95
C ARG A 94 -8.06 17.85 11.11
N THR A 95 -7.70 19.05 11.57
CA THR A 95 -6.77 19.93 10.86
C THR A 95 -5.37 19.35 10.80
N VAL A 96 -4.87 18.82 11.91
CA VAL A 96 -3.55 18.17 11.99
C VAL A 96 -3.50 16.90 11.13
N ARG A 97 -4.58 16.11 11.16
CA ARG A 97 -4.73 14.93 10.32
C ARG A 97 -4.66 15.25 8.83
N LEU A 98 -5.39 16.28 8.39
CA LEU A 98 -5.36 16.74 7.00
C LEU A 98 -4.00 17.32 6.61
N ALA A 99 -3.39 18.15 7.48
CA ALA A 99 -2.07 18.70 7.24
C ALA A 99 -1.00 17.61 7.09
N LEU A 100 -1.04 16.59 7.96
CA LEU A 100 -0.13 15.46 7.91
C LEU A 100 -0.32 14.63 6.63
N ALA A 101 -1.57 14.34 6.26
CA ALA A 101 -1.90 13.62 5.04
C ALA A 101 -1.41 14.37 3.79
N LEU A 102 -1.62 15.68 3.72
CA LEU A 102 -1.14 16.52 2.63
C LEU A 102 0.40 16.59 2.59
N THR A 103 1.05 16.71 3.74
CA THR A 103 2.51 16.72 3.83
C THR A 103 3.11 15.42 3.31
N LEU A 104 2.54 14.29 3.70
CA LEU A 104 2.96 12.97 3.19
C LEU A 104 2.77 12.87 1.68
N LEU A 105 1.59 13.25 1.19
CA LEU A 105 1.28 13.23 -0.24
C LEU A 105 2.30 14.09 -1.03
N TRP A 106 2.55 15.33 -0.61
CA TRP A 106 3.48 16.21 -1.27
C TRP A 106 4.94 15.73 -1.18
N THR A 107 5.31 15.07 -0.09
CA THR A 107 6.63 14.44 0.04
C THR A 107 6.82 13.35 -1.01
N PHE A 108 5.82 12.47 -1.21
CA PHE A 108 5.89 11.46 -2.26
C PHE A 108 5.92 12.08 -3.67
N VAL A 109 5.13 13.12 -3.91
CA VAL A 109 5.20 13.87 -5.18
C VAL A 109 6.60 14.45 -5.41
N ALA A 110 7.18 15.09 -4.40
CA ALA A 110 8.52 15.66 -4.50
C ALA A 110 9.61 14.61 -4.78
N VAL A 111 9.51 13.43 -4.16
CA VAL A 111 10.41 12.30 -4.45
C VAL A 111 10.25 11.83 -5.90
N ASN A 112 9.01 11.72 -6.39
CA ASN A 112 8.74 11.34 -7.77
C ASN A 112 9.30 12.35 -8.78
N LEU A 113 9.21 13.64 -8.51
CA LEU A 113 9.76 14.69 -9.36
C LEU A 113 11.30 14.64 -9.47
N ARG A 114 11.99 14.04 -8.49
CA ARG A 114 13.45 13.83 -8.51
C ARG A 114 13.88 12.69 -9.45
N GLY A 115 12.93 11.99 -10.05
CA GLY A 115 13.14 10.97 -11.06
C GLY A 115 13.25 9.54 -10.52
N VAL A 116 13.27 8.59 -11.44
CA VAL A 116 13.16 7.14 -11.18
C VAL A 116 14.23 6.62 -10.20
N LYS A 117 15.46 7.15 -10.25
CA LYS A 117 16.53 6.74 -9.33
C LYS A 117 16.24 7.12 -7.87
N ALA A 118 15.64 8.29 -7.64
CA ALA A 118 15.25 8.72 -6.30
C ALA A 118 14.10 7.86 -5.77
N VAL A 119 13.10 7.59 -6.61
CA VAL A 119 11.98 6.71 -6.29
C VAL A 119 12.46 5.31 -5.92
N ALA A 120 13.32 4.70 -6.75
CA ALA A 120 13.88 3.36 -6.47
C ALA A 120 14.67 3.33 -5.15
N ARG A 121 15.50 4.35 -4.89
CA ARG A 121 16.29 4.45 -3.65
C ARG A 121 15.40 4.59 -2.41
N THR A 122 14.21 5.17 -2.54
CA THR A 122 13.24 5.28 -1.43
C THR A 122 12.39 4.02 -1.31
N LEU A 123 11.97 3.41 -2.41
CA LEU A 123 11.10 2.23 -2.40
C LEU A 123 11.78 0.96 -1.89
N VAL A 124 13.05 0.73 -2.28
CA VAL A 124 13.77 -0.50 -1.89
C VAL A 124 13.88 -0.66 -0.38
N PRO A 125 14.35 0.33 0.40
CA PRO A 125 14.40 0.19 1.86
C PRO A 125 13.02 0.08 2.50
N LEU A 126 12.00 0.78 1.97
CA LEU A 126 10.63 0.66 2.46
C LEU A 126 10.06 -0.75 2.20
N MET A 127 10.37 -1.34 1.05
CA MET A 127 9.97 -2.72 0.73
C MET A 127 10.63 -3.73 1.68
N VAL A 128 11.92 -3.58 1.95
CA VAL A 128 12.65 -4.43 2.92
C VAL A 128 12.04 -4.27 4.31
N LEU A 129 11.77 -3.03 4.75
CA LEU A 129 11.13 -2.76 6.03
C LEU A 129 9.76 -3.43 6.13
N MET A 130 8.95 -3.34 5.07
CA MET A 130 7.63 -3.97 5.00
C MET A 130 7.73 -5.50 5.16
N PHE A 131 8.68 -6.16 4.47
CA PHE A 131 8.88 -7.59 4.61
C PHE A 131 9.38 -7.99 6.00
N VAL A 132 10.28 -7.21 6.60
CA VAL A 132 10.75 -7.43 7.97
C VAL A 132 9.60 -7.30 8.97
N CYS A 133 8.82 -6.22 8.89
CA CYS A 133 7.64 -6.03 9.75
C CYS A 133 6.60 -7.15 9.55
N GLY A 134 6.30 -7.52 8.31
CA GLY A 134 5.40 -8.62 8.02
C GLY A 134 5.90 -9.96 8.57
N GLY A 135 7.19 -10.23 8.43
CA GLY A 135 7.84 -11.42 9.01
C GLY A 135 7.76 -11.44 10.55
N LEU A 136 7.99 -10.30 11.20
CA LEU A 136 7.85 -10.16 12.65
C LEU A 136 6.42 -10.44 13.10
N VAL A 137 5.42 -9.89 12.42
CA VAL A 137 4.00 -10.14 12.74
C VAL A 137 3.66 -11.62 12.59
N ILE A 138 4.15 -12.28 11.56
CA ILE A 138 3.92 -13.71 11.36
C ILE A 138 4.59 -14.51 12.48
N VAL A 139 5.85 -14.25 12.79
CA VAL A 139 6.60 -14.95 13.84
C VAL A 139 5.95 -14.75 15.21
N THR A 140 5.58 -13.52 15.57
CA THR A 140 4.90 -13.24 16.83
C THR A 140 3.51 -13.87 16.87
N GLY A 141 2.79 -13.92 15.75
CA GLY A 141 1.49 -14.57 15.65
C GLY A 141 1.57 -16.09 15.89
N PHE A 142 2.64 -16.74 15.43
CA PHE A 142 2.87 -18.18 15.72
C PHE A 142 3.42 -18.42 17.13
N ALA A 143 4.15 -17.47 17.71
CA ALA A 143 4.73 -17.59 19.06
C ALA A 143 3.70 -17.41 20.19
N HIS A 144 2.60 -16.71 19.94
CA HIS A 144 1.55 -16.45 20.92
C HIS A 144 0.30 -17.28 20.59
N ASN A 145 -0.19 -18.01 21.59
CA ASN A 145 -1.42 -18.79 21.45
C ASN A 145 -2.66 -17.87 21.37
N ALA A 146 -3.67 -18.29 20.62
CA ALA A 146 -4.93 -17.57 20.43
C ALA A 146 -5.67 -17.26 21.75
N THR A 147 -5.38 -18.00 22.82
CA THR A 147 -5.92 -17.79 24.17
C THR A 147 -5.31 -16.56 24.85
N GLU A 148 -4.03 -16.26 24.63
CA GLU A 148 -3.37 -15.07 25.18
C GLU A 148 -3.88 -13.79 24.51
N TYR A 149 -4.11 -13.82 23.20
CA TYR A 149 -4.70 -12.68 22.48
C TYR A 149 -6.12 -12.36 22.93
N ARG A 150 -6.93 -13.37 23.29
CA ARG A 150 -8.28 -13.16 23.83
C ARG A 150 -8.29 -12.58 25.24
N ALA A 151 -7.23 -12.76 26.00
CA ALA A 151 -7.08 -12.18 27.33
C ALA A 151 -6.64 -10.70 27.32
N LEU A 152 -6.14 -10.20 26.18
CA LEU A 152 -5.71 -8.82 25.99
C LEU A 152 -6.79 -7.92 25.36
N LEU A 153 -7.89 -8.50 24.88
CA LEU A 153 -9.05 -7.82 24.29
C LEU A 153 -10.22 -7.74 25.27
#